data_60922e59f13e29c48dded6ab17299eaf
#
_entry.id   60922e59f13e29c48dded6ab17299eaf
#
_cell.length_a   1.000
_cell.length_b   1.000
_cell.length_c   1.000
_cell.angle_alpha   90.00
_cell.angle_beta   90.00
_cell.angle_gamma   90.00
#
_symmetry.space_group_name_H-M   'P 1'
#
loop_
_entity.id
_entity.type
_entity.pdbx_description
1 polymer ?
#
loop_
_entity_poly.entity_id
_entity_poly.type
_entity_poly.pdbx_seq_one_letter_code
_entity_poly.pdbx_strand_id
1 'polypeptide(L)'
;MAAGQGGYFTSEQATAYGFSRALVAHHVKGGKFIRVRRGLYRFRDYPQSPREDVLVAWLAAGKDVAVISHESALDILELSDVVPDAAHLTVPRSKRNLPSIAGVRIHTTSRAINPEDVVTRDGMSVTSATRSILDAAEAGTSPEQIEAAVIQAVERGLTTPERLRQGATERSKRVARVVSRALRHRRA
;
A
#
# COMPACT_ATOMS: atom_id res chain seq x y z
N MET A 1 18.17 8.67 -2.24
CA MET A 1 17.34 7.70 -1.48
C MET A 1 16.17 8.40 -0.78
N ALA A 2 16.38 9.25 0.24
CA ALA A 2 15.27 9.94 0.96
C ALA A 2 14.38 10.80 0.04
N ALA A 3 14.95 11.41 -1.00
CA ALA A 3 14.17 12.17 -1.99
C ALA A 3 13.09 11.33 -2.67
N GLY A 4 13.37 10.06 -3.02
CA GLY A 4 12.37 9.15 -3.57
C GLY A 4 11.41 8.54 -2.53
N GLN A 5 11.50 8.96 -1.26
CA GLN A 5 10.66 8.53 -0.13
C GLN A 5 10.09 9.74 0.61
N GLY A 6 9.73 10.83 -0.09
CA GLY A 6 9.13 12.01 0.53
C GLY A 6 9.98 12.66 1.64
N GLY A 7 11.30 12.52 1.57
CA GLY A 7 12.23 13.00 2.60
C GLY A 7 12.36 12.09 3.81
N TYR A 8 11.71 10.94 3.84
CA TYR A 8 11.78 9.95 4.92
C TYR A 8 12.97 9.01 4.77
N PHE A 9 13.47 8.52 5.89
CA PHE A 9 14.51 7.48 5.93
C PHE A 9 14.46 6.71 7.25
N THR A 10 14.83 5.43 7.19
CA THR A 10 14.92 4.57 8.37
C THR A 10 16.30 4.64 9.01
N SER A 11 16.43 4.19 10.28
CA SER A 11 17.73 4.04 10.95
C SER A 11 18.68 3.16 10.16
N GLU A 12 18.20 2.09 9.53
CA GLU A 12 19.00 1.17 8.72
C GLU A 12 19.54 1.88 7.47
N GLN A 13 18.69 2.62 6.80
CA GLN A 13 19.09 3.45 5.66
C GLN A 13 20.13 4.50 6.06
N ALA A 14 19.92 5.21 7.18
CA ALA A 14 20.92 6.15 7.68
C ALA A 14 22.27 5.48 7.92
N THR A 15 22.27 4.30 8.56
CA THR A 15 23.50 3.51 8.79
C THR A 15 24.17 3.09 7.49
N ALA A 16 23.42 2.64 6.51
CA ALA A 16 23.96 2.27 5.20
C ALA A 16 24.62 3.44 4.45
N TYR A 17 24.24 4.69 4.78
CA TYR A 17 24.85 5.91 4.26
C TYR A 17 25.89 6.53 5.21
N GLY A 18 26.38 5.77 6.20
CA GLY A 18 27.46 6.17 7.08
C GLY A 18 27.04 7.06 8.27
N PHE A 19 25.75 7.28 8.50
CA PHE A 19 25.26 8.00 9.65
C PHE A 19 25.24 7.10 10.89
N SER A 20 26.06 7.39 11.89
CA SER A 20 25.96 6.73 13.17
C SER A 20 24.66 7.14 13.89
N ARG A 21 24.22 6.32 14.85
CA ARG A 21 23.06 6.66 15.71
C ARG A 21 23.25 7.98 16.45
N ALA A 22 24.48 8.25 16.91
CA ALA A 22 24.83 9.51 17.58
C ALA A 22 24.69 10.71 16.63
N LEU A 23 25.13 10.57 15.38
CA LEU A 23 25.02 11.63 14.37
C LEU A 23 23.56 11.90 13.99
N VAL A 24 22.75 10.87 13.85
CA VAL A 24 21.29 11.03 13.62
C VAL A 24 20.64 11.76 14.81
N ALA A 25 20.97 11.37 16.05
CA ALA A 25 20.46 12.03 17.25
C ALA A 25 20.89 13.49 17.34
N HIS A 26 22.15 13.79 16.97
CA HIS A 26 22.67 15.17 16.88
C HIS A 26 21.84 16.00 15.88
N HIS A 27 21.57 15.48 14.68
CA HIS A 27 20.77 16.19 13.68
C HIS A 27 19.30 16.35 14.08
N VAL A 28 18.74 15.40 14.84
CA VAL A 28 17.39 15.54 15.44
C VAL A 28 17.39 16.68 16.47
N LYS A 29 18.39 16.71 17.36
CA LYS A 29 18.51 17.78 18.35
C LYS A 29 18.76 19.15 17.71
N GLY A 30 19.56 19.20 16.64
CA GLY A 30 19.83 20.41 15.85
C GLY A 30 18.69 20.81 14.90
N GLY A 31 17.59 20.07 14.88
CA GLY A 31 16.39 20.39 14.11
C GLY A 31 16.46 20.14 12.60
N LYS A 32 17.55 19.54 12.10
CA LYS A 32 17.65 19.15 10.67
C LYS A 32 16.78 17.93 10.33
N PHE A 33 16.65 17.00 11.29
CA PHE A 33 15.82 15.83 11.18
C PHE A 33 14.66 15.88 12.18
N ILE A 34 13.52 15.35 11.79
CA ILE A 34 12.37 15.13 12.67
C ILE A 34 12.27 13.62 12.90
N ARG A 35 12.19 13.19 14.16
CA ARG A 35 11.89 11.82 14.50
C ARG A 35 10.38 11.61 14.42
N VAL A 36 9.93 10.89 13.42
CA VAL A 36 8.50 10.62 13.16
C VAL A 36 8.00 9.46 14.02
N ARG A 37 8.78 8.39 14.07
CA ARG A 37 8.56 7.20 14.92
C ARG A 37 9.92 6.62 15.35
N ARG A 38 9.89 5.60 16.18
CA ARG A 38 11.11 4.86 16.51
C ARG A 38 11.72 4.27 15.25
N GLY A 39 12.95 4.68 14.91
CA GLY A 39 13.69 4.20 13.75
C GLY A 39 13.27 4.83 12.41
N LEU A 40 12.35 5.78 12.39
CA LEU A 40 11.90 6.50 11.19
C LEU A 40 12.06 8.01 11.40
N TYR A 41 12.73 8.64 10.46
CA TYR A 41 13.07 10.06 10.46
C TYR A 41 12.67 10.72 9.15
N ARG A 42 12.57 12.06 9.17
CA ARG A 42 12.28 12.89 8.01
C ARG A 42 13.20 14.11 8.01
N PHE A 43 13.61 14.55 6.84
CA PHE A 43 14.22 15.90 6.70
C PHE A 43 13.17 16.96 7.00
N ARG A 44 13.53 17.95 7.85
CA ARG A 44 12.59 19.01 8.28
C ARG A 44 12.03 19.81 7.09
N ASP A 45 12.91 20.21 6.20
CA ASP A 45 12.58 21.13 5.11
C ASP A 45 12.12 20.41 3.82
N TYR A 46 11.82 19.10 3.93
CA TYR A 46 11.29 18.37 2.78
C TYR A 46 9.80 18.65 2.61
N PRO A 47 9.30 18.93 1.38
CA PRO A 47 7.88 19.15 1.11
C PRO A 47 7.00 17.99 1.60
N GLN A 48 5.81 18.30 2.10
CA GLN A 48 4.83 17.28 2.48
C GLN A 48 4.22 16.63 1.25
N SER A 49 3.93 15.34 1.34
CA SER A 49 3.24 14.56 0.31
C SER A 49 1.77 14.35 0.69
N PRO A 50 0.83 14.33 -0.27
CA PRO A 50 -0.58 14.08 0.01
C PRO A 50 -0.86 12.72 0.69
N ARG A 51 0.03 11.72 0.50
CA ARG A 51 -0.10 10.36 1.04
C ARG A 51 0.98 10.02 2.06
N GLU A 52 1.35 11.01 2.87
CA GLU A 52 2.45 10.91 3.83
C GLU A 52 2.20 9.87 4.92
N ASP A 53 0.97 9.73 5.37
CA ASP A 53 0.52 8.75 6.35
C ASP A 53 0.70 7.30 5.86
N VAL A 54 0.34 7.01 4.64
CA VAL A 54 0.53 5.68 4.01
C VAL A 54 2.02 5.39 3.79
N LEU A 55 2.80 6.38 3.33
CA LEU A 55 4.24 6.26 3.17
C LEU A 55 4.93 5.96 4.51
N VAL A 56 4.58 6.69 5.56
CA VAL A 56 5.09 6.49 6.93
C VAL A 56 4.73 5.10 7.45
N ALA A 57 3.49 4.66 7.23
CA ALA A 57 3.04 3.33 7.61
C ALA A 57 3.85 2.23 6.91
N TRP A 58 4.03 2.35 5.60
CA TRP A 58 4.77 1.38 4.77
C TRP A 58 6.25 1.30 5.18
N LEU A 59 6.92 2.44 5.38
CA LEU A 59 8.32 2.47 5.86
C LEU A 59 8.46 1.90 7.28
N ALA A 60 7.49 2.17 8.16
CA ALA A 60 7.49 1.66 9.52
C ALA A 60 7.26 0.14 9.59
N ALA A 61 6.46 -0.41 8.68
CA ALA A 61 6.23 -1.85 8.56
C ALA A 61 7.40 -2.61 7.90
N GLY A 62 8.27 -1.88 7.18
CA GLY A 62 9.41 -2.41 6.44
C GLY A 62 9.11 -2.54 4.95
N LYS A 63 9.67 -1.65 4.16
CA LYS A 63 9.44 -1.53 2.71
C LYS A 63 9.79 -2.79 1.89
N ASP A 64 10.71 -3.62 2.40
CA ASP A 64 11.15 -4.85 1.73
C ASP A 64 10.24 -6.06 2.06
N VAL A 65 9.27 -5.85 2.95
CA VAL A 65 8.38 -6.89 3.47
C VAL A 65 6.91 -6.57 3.21
N ALA A 66 6.54 -5.30 3.37
CA ALA A 66 5.16 -4.83 3.25
C ALA A 66 4.89 -4.25 1.86
N VAL A 67 3.68 -4.50 1.35
CA VAL A 67 3.16 -3.88 0.13
C VAL A 67 1.85 -3.17 0.49
N ILE A 68 1.67 -1.94 0.01
CA ILE A 68 0.41 -1.20 0.18
C ILE A 68 -0.68 -1.91 -0.62
N SER A 69 -1.86 -2.12 -0.01
CA SER A 69 -2.87 -3.02 -0.56
C SER A 69 -4.29 -2.58 -0.22
N HIS A 70 -5.29 -3.35 -0.66
CA HIS A 70 -6.70 -3.13 -0.34
C HIS A 70 -7.15 -1.69 -0.69
N GLU A 71 -7.89 -1.04 0.19
CA GLU A 71 -8.43 0.30 -0.02
C GLU A 71 -7.33 1.37 -0.20
N SER A 72 -6.22 1.28 0.55
CA SER A 72 -5.11 2.21 0.36
C SER A 72 -4.45 2.08 -1.02
N ALA A 73 -4.41 0.88 -1.59
CA ALA A 73 -3.94 0.70 -2.95
C ALA A 73 -4.95 1.20 -3.99
N LEU A 74 -6.26 1.04 -3.73
CA LEU A 74 -7.30 1.61 -4.59
C LEU A 74 -7.19 3.14 -4.62
N ASP A 75 -7.04 3.81 -3.47
CA ASP A 75 -6.84 5.25 -3.38
C ASP A 75 -5.59 5.71 -4.13
N ILE A 76 -4.43 5.05 -3.92
CA ILE A 76 -3.17 5.41 -4.61
C ILE A 76 -3.27 5.20 -6.13
N LEU A 77 -3.99 4.18 -6.56
CA LEU A 77 -4.22 3.91 -7.99
C LEU A 77 -5.35 4.75 -8.57
N GLU A 78 -5.99 5.58 -7.73
CA GLU A 78 -7.16 6.41 -8.10
C GLU A 78 -8.28 5.55 -8.70
N LEU A 79 -8.59 4.46 -8.00
CA LEU A 79 -9.65 3.51 -8.35
C LEU A 79 -10.75 3.59 -7.30
N SER A 80 -11.93 4.02 -7.70
CA SER A 80 -13.08 4.35 -6.85
C SER A 80 -12.87 5.63 -6.01
N ASP A 81 -13.92 6.04 -5.30
CA ASP A 81 -13.90 7.19 -4.37
C ASP A 81 -13.72 6.73 -2.91
N VAL A 82 -13.09 5.56 -2.72
CA VAL A 82 -12.86 5.03 -1.38
C VAL A 82 -11.85 5.90 -0.63
N VAL A 83 -12.22 6.29 0.60
CA VAL A 83 -11.33 6.96 1.54
C VAL A 83 -10.99 5.94 2.63
N PRO A 84 -9.75 5.40 2.66
CA PRO A 84 -9.36 4.40 3.65
C PRO A 84 -9.40 4.99 5.07
N ASP A 85 -9.92 4.24 6.04
CA ASP A 85 -9.93 4.59 7.47
C ASP A 85 -8.57 4.36 8.15
N ALA A 86 -7.69 3.62 7.50
CA ALA A 86 -6.34 3.29 7.95
C ALA A 86 -5.43 2.99 6.74
N ALA A 87 -4.12 3.02 6.92
CA ALA A 87 -3.18 2.54 5.92
C ALA A 87 -3.21 1.01 5.87
N HIS A 88 -3.65 0.44 4.74
CA HIS A 88 -3.76 -1.00 4.52
C HIS A 88 -2.46 -1.54 3.91
N LEU A 89 -1.82 -2.45 4.61
CA LEU A 89 -0.58 -3.10 4.18
C LEU A 89 -0.74 -4.62 4.17
N THR A 90 -0.24 -5.29 3.15
CA THR A 90 -0.16 -6.75 3.11
C THR A 90 1.28 -7.20 3.33
N VAL A 91 1.45 -8.20 4.19
CA VAL A 91 2.72 -8.87 4.47
C VAL A 91 2.59 -10.39 4.30
N PRO A 92 3.67 -11.11 4.00
CA PRO A 92 3.67 -12.56 4.02
C PRO A 92 3.29 -13.10 5.40
N ARG A 93 2.62 -14.24 5.47
CA ARG A 93 2.20 -14.88 6.74
C ARG A 93 3.38 -15.16 7.68
N SER A 94 4.59 -15.37 7.16
CA SER A 94 5.82 -15.50 7.95
C SER A 94 6.16 -14.25 8.77
N LYS A 95 5.60 -13.09 8.40
CA LYS A 95 5.79 -11.79 9.07
C LYS A 95 4.55 -11.32 9.85
N ARG A 96 3.61 -12.22 10.16
CA ARG A 96 2.36 -11.90 10.88
C ARG A 96 2.55 -11.27 12.27
N ASN A 97 3.73 -11.42 12.87
CA ASN A 97 4.05 -10.92 14.22
C ASN A 97 4.65 -9.48 14.19
N LEU A 98 4.40 -8.71 13.14
CA LEU A 98 4.76 -7.29 13.15
C LEU A 98 4.07 -6.57 14.30
N PRO A 99 4.76 -5.67 15.03
CA PRO A 99 4.14 -4.85 16.04
C PRO A 99 2.96 -4.06 15.47
N SER A 100 1.92 -3.87 16.28
CA SER A 100 0.81 -2.99 15.91
C SER A 100 1.32 -1.56 15.68
N ILE A 101 0.88 -0.95 14.59
CA ILE A 101 1.21 0.42 14.21
C ILE A 101 -0.10 1.22 14.20
N ALA A 102 -0.19 2.27 14.99
CA ALA A 102 -1.39 3.10 15.05
C ALA A 102 -1.73 3.67 13.66
N GLY A 103 -3.01 3.58 13.25
CA GLY A 103 -3.49 3.99 11.94
C GLY A 103 -3.11 3.04 10.79
N VAL A 104 -2.65 1.82 11.10
CA VAL A 104 -2.25 0.82 10.11
C VAL A 104 -3.02 -0.49 10.31
N ARG A 105 -3.59 -1.01 9.24
CA ARG A 105 -4.23 -2.32 9.17
C ARG A 105 -3.31 -3.29 8.44
N ILE A 106 -2.72 -4.25 9.16
CA ILE A 106 -1.86 -5.28 8.58
C ILE A 106 -2.71 -6.47 8.15
N HIS A 107 -2.66 -6.79 6.87
CA HIS A 107 -3.21 -7.99 6.28
C HIS A 107 -2.10 -9.02 6.09
N THR A 108 -2.38 -10.28 6.40
CA THR A 108 -1.43 -11.37 6.16
C THR A 108 -1.92 -12.26 5.04
N THR A 109 -1.04 -12.64 4.14
CA THR A 109 -1.37 -13.53 3.03
C THR A 109 -0.48 -14.78 3.03
N SER A 110 -1.09 -15.92 2.71
CA SER A 110 -0.37 -17.15 2.33
C SER A 110 -0.19 -17.27 0.82
N ARG A 111 -0.91 -16.46 0.03
CA ARG A 111 -0.71 -16.37 -1.43
C ARG A 111 0.57 -15.61 -1.70
N ALA A 112 1.39 -16.10 -2.59
CA ALA A 112 2.59 -15.38 -3.02
C ALA A 112 2.21 -13.97 -3.55
N ILE A 113 3.05 -13.01 -3.25
CA ILE A 113 3.01 -11.69 -3.89
C ILE A 113 4.08 -11.74 -4.98
N ASN A 114 3.65 -11.99 -6.21
CA ASN A 114 4.55 -12.10 -7.35
C ASN A 114 4.92 -10.71 -7.89
N PRO A 115 5.97 -10.57 -8.69
CA PRO A 115 6.36 -9.27 -9.28
C PRO A 115 5.22 -8.59 -10.06
N GLU A 116 4.37 -9.37 -10.75
CA GLU A 116 3.19 -8.88 -11.48
C GLU A 116 2.05 -8.38 -10.59
N ASP A 117 2.06 -8.78 -9.32
CA ASP A 117 1.11 -8.30 -8.31
C ASP A 117 1.48 -6.93 -7.73
N VAL A 118 2.66 -6.39 -8.07
CA VAL A 118 3.19 -5.17 -7.48
C VAL A 118 3.53 -4.14 -8.55
N VAL A 119 3.15 -2.92 -8.30
CA VAL A 119 3.55 -1.74 -9.10
C VAL A 119 4.20 -0.71 -8.20
N THR A 120 5.03 0.16 -8.78
CA THR A 120 5.60 1.28 -8.04
C THR A 120 4.77 2.54 -8.31
N ARG A 121 4.34 3.22 -7.25
CA ARG A 121 3.68 4.53 -7.29
C ARG A 121 4.31 5.44 -6.25
N ASP A 122 4.74 6.61 -6.65
CA ASP A 122 5.38 7.61 -5.79
C ASP A 122 6.55 7.03 -4.95
N GLY A 123 7.30 6.08 -5.53
CA GLY A 123 8.39 5.37 -4.86
C GLY A 123 7.95 4.28 -3.86
N MET A 124 6.65 4.03 -3.73
CA MET A 124 6.08 3.01 -2.85
C MET A 124 5.73 1.74 -3.63
N SER A 125 5.87 0.57 -2.98
CA SER A 125 5.36 -0.70 -3.49
C SER A 125 3.87 -0.82 -3.20
N VAL A 126 3.06 -0.93 -4.24
CA VAL A 126 1.59 -0.97 -4.20
C VAL A 126 1.12 -2.22 -4.93
N THR A 127 0.09 -2.90 -4.44
CA THR A 127 -0.50 -4.03 -5.19
C THR A 127 -1.07 -3.55 -6.52
N SER A 128 -0.96 -4.38 -7.57
CA SER A 128 -1.53 -4.10 -8.89
C SER A 128 -3.05 -3.91 -8.81
N ALA A 129 -3.65 -3.24 -9.79
CA ALA A 129 -5.09 -2.99 -9.81
C ALA A 129 -5.91 -4.28 -9.64
N THR A 130 -5.54 -5.35 -10.35
CA THR A 130 -6.19 -6.67 -10.20
C THR A 130 -6.12 -7.15 -8.75
N ARG A 131 -4.92 -7.15 -8.17
CA ARG A 131 -4.69 -7.64 -6.82
C ARG A 131 -5.41 -6.78 -5.79
N SER A 132 -5.35 -5.45 -5.90
CA SER A 132 -5.98 -4.50 -4.98
C SER A 132 -7.51 -4.67 -4.95
N ILE A 133 -8.15 -4.77 -6.12
CA ILE A 133 -9.60 -4.98 -6.24
C ILE A 133 -10.01 -6.30 -5.57
N LEU A 134 -9.28 -7.38 -5.83
CA LEU A 134 -9.59 -8.69 -5.29
C LEU A 134 -9.38 -8.76 -3.77
N ASP A 135 -8.31 -8.14 -3.27
CA ASP A 135 -8.00 -8.08 -1.83
C ASP A 135 -9.04 -7.22 -1.09
N ALA A 136 -9.40 -6.05 -1.63
CA ALA A 136 -10.44 -5.18 -1.06
C ALA A 136 -11.82 -5.87 -1.06
N ALA A 137 -12.21 -6.53 -2.16
CA ALA A 137 -13.42 -7.31 -2.23
C ALA A 137 -13.45 -8.45 -1.19
N GLU A 138 -12.32 -9.14 -0.99
CA GLU A 138 -12.21 -10.22 -0.01
C GLU A 138 -12.29 -9.68 1.44
N ALA A 139 -11.73 -8.51 1.71
CA ALA A 139 -11.77 -7.83 3.00
C ALA A 139 -13.15 -7.25 3.36
N GLY A 140 -14.03 -7.03 2.37
CA GLY A 140 -15.40 -6.57 2.62
C GLY A 140 -15.65 -5.11 2.26
N THR A 141 -14.79 -4.48 1.50
CA THR A 141 -15.06 -3.17 0.88
C THR A 141 -16.41 -3.21 0.14
N SER A 142 -17.15 -2.11 0.20
CA SER A 142 -18.53 -2.07 -0.30
C SER A 142 -18.60 -2.47 -1.79
N PRO A 143 -19.67 -3.15 -2.20
CA PRO A 143 -19.83 -3.59 -3.59
C PRO A 143 -19.77 -2.44 -4.59
N GLU A 144 -20.26 -1.25 -4.22
CA GLU A 144 -20.29 -0.05 -5.06
C GLU A 144 -18.87 0.45 -5.33
N GLN A 145 -18.02 0.48 -4.31
CA GLN A 145 -16.62 0.88 -4.44
C GLN A 145 -15.83 -0.14 -5.28
N ILE A 146 -16.09 -1.44 -5.10
CA ILE A 146 -15.48 -2.49 -5.92
C ILE A 146 -15.95 -2.36 -7.38
N GLU A 147 -17.21 -2.07 -7.62
CA GLU A 147 -17.76 -1.85 -8.96
C GLU A 147 -17.08 -0.68 -9.66
N ALA A 148 -17.00 0.47 -9.00
CA ALA A 148 -16.30 1.64 -9.50
C ALA A 148 -14.82 1.32 -9.82
N ALA A 149 -14.12 0.65 -8.90
CA ALA A 149 -12.73 0.24 -9.10
C ALA A 149 -12.54 -0.70 -10.28
N VAL A 150 -13.44 -1.68 -10.47
CA VAL A 150 -13.42 -2.61 -11.62
C VAL A 150 -13.60 -1.86 -12.94
N ILE A 151 -14.61 -0.99 -13.02
CA ILE A 151 -14.90 -0.21 -14.24
C ILE A 151 -13.70 0.66 -14.61
N GLN A 152 -13.24 1.49 -13.68
CA GLN A 152 -12.11 2.41 -13.89
C GLN A 152 -10.80 1.68 -14.22
N ALA A 153 -10.51 0.56 -13.54
CA ALA A 153 -9.30 -0.20 -13.80
C ALA A 153 -9.27 -0.83 -15.20
N VAL A 154 -10.43 -1.32 -15.68
CA VAL A 154 -10.53 -1.89 -17.02
C VAL A 154 -10.52 -0.81 -18.10
N GLU A 155 -11.21 0.31 -17.90
CA GLU A 155 -11.21 1.45 -18.83
C GLU A 155 -9.82 2.07 -19.00
N ARG A 156 -9.06 2.15 -17.90
CA ARG A 156 -7.68 2.67 -17.90
C ARG A 156 -6.64 1.63 -18.32
N GLY A 157 -7.05 0.41 -18.69
CA GLY A 157 -6.14 -0.67 -19.11
C GLY A 157 -5.21 -1.18 -18.01
N LEU A 158 -5.53 -0.93 -16.72
CA LEU A 158 -4.74 -1.38 -15.57
C LEU A 158 -4.97 -2.87 -15.24
N THR A 159 -6.04 -3.43 -15.76
CA THR A 159 -6.39 -4.86 -15.67
C THR A 159 -7.29 -5.25 -16.84
N THR A 160 -7.60 -6.55 -16.94
CA THR A 160 -8.59 -7.04 -17.91
C THR A 160 -9.72 -7.78 -17.22
N PRO A 161 -10.93 -7.87 -17.84
CA PRO A 161 -12.03 -8.68 -17.33
C PRO A 161 -11.64 -10.13 -17.07
N GLU A 162 -10.79 -10.70 -17.91
CA GLU A 162 -10.32 -12.08 -17.82
C GLU A 162 -9.47 -12.29 -16.56
N ARG A 163 -8.47 -11.40 -16.33
CA ARG A 163 -7.63 -11.44 -15.12
C ARG A 163 -8.46 -11.30 -13.84
N LEU A 164 -9.42 -10.39 -13.83
CA LEU A 164 -10.32 -10.21 -12.69
C LEU A 164 -11.18 -11.45 -12.43
N ARG A 165 -11.76 -12.07 -13.47
CA ARG A 165 -12.55 -13.31 -13.33
C ARG A 165 -11.71 -14.46 -12.81
N GLN A 166 -10.55 -14.68 -13.42
CA GLN A 166 -9.62 -15.73 -13.00
C GLN A 166 -9.24 -15.55 -11.53
N GLY A 167 -8.70 -14.40 -11.15
CA GLY A 167 -8.30 -14.15 -9.78
C GLY A 167 -9.46 -14.20 -8.78
N ALA A 168 -10.69 -13.83 -9.17
CA ALA A 168 -11.86 -13.92 -8.32
C ALA A 168 -12.29 -15.38 -8.05
N THR A 169 -12.15 -16.28 -9.01
CA THR A 169 -12.48 -17.71 -8.84
C THR A 169 -11.53 -18.41 -7.88
N GLU A 170 -10.29 -17.97 -7.82
CA GLU A 170 -9.26 -18.49 -6.92
C GLU A 170 -9.44 -18.05 -5.45
N ARG A 171 -10.40 -17.17 -5.16
CA ARG A 171 -10.66 -16.63 -3.82
C ARG A 171 -11.91 -17.24 -3.21
N SER A 172 -13.03 -16.53 -3.25
CA SER A 172 -14.27 -16.99 -2.66
C SER A 172 -15.46 -16.78 -3.61
N LYS A 173 -16.53 -17.59 -3.43
CA LYS A 173 -17.79 -17.40 -4.18
C LYS A 173 -18.34 -15.98 -4.02
N ARG A 174 -18.10 -15.33 -2.87
CA ARG A 174 -18.50 -13.94 -2.64
C ARG A 174 -17.74 -12.97 -3.54
N VAL A 175 -16.41 -13.08 -3.59
CA VAL A 175 -15.56 -12.23 -4.45
C VAL A 175 -15.93 -12.44 -5.92
N ALA A 176 -16.06 -13.70 -6.37
CA ALA A 176 -16.46 -14.02 -7.74
C ALA A 176 -17.80 -13.39 -8.12
N ARG A 177 -18.78 -13.38 -7.20
CA ARG A 177 -20.10 -12.77 -7.43
C ARG A 177 -20.01 -11.25 -7.57
N VAL A 178 -19.28 -10.56 -6.66
CA VAL A 178 -19.13 -9.11 -6.69
C VAL A 178 -18.41 -8.66 -7.98
N VAL A 179 -17.30 -9.30 -8.33
CA VAL A 179 -16.55 -8.99 -9.55
C VAL A 179 -17.37 -9.27 -10.81
N SER A 180 -18.10 -10.39 -10.84
CA SER A 180 -18.96 -10.72 -12.01
C SER A 180 -20.10 -9.73 -12.18
N ARG A 181 -20.66 -9.21 -11.09
CA ARG A 181 -21.69 -8.15 -11.12
C ARG A 181 -21.10 -6.86 -11.70
N ALA A 182 -19.98 -6.39 -11.18
CA ALA A 182 -19.29 -5.21 -11.65
C ALA A 182 -18.97 -5.25 -13.15
N LEU A 183 -18.47 -6.40 -13.63
CA LEU A 183 -18.14 -6.59 -15.04
C LEU A 183 -19.38 -6.64 -15.97
N ARG A 184 -20.59 -6.93 -15.45
CA ARG A 184 -21.84 -6.82 -16.23
C ARG A 184 -22.29 -5.37 -16.37
N HIS A 185 -22.27 -4.57 -15.29
CA HIS A 185 -22.70 -3.17 -15.32
C HIS A 185 -21.83 -2.31 -16.25
N ARG A 186 -20.55 -2.65 -16.44
CA ARG A 186 -19.69 -1.98 -17.41
C ARG A 186 -20.18 -2.11 -18.88
N ARG A 187 -20.98 -3.15 -19.20
CA ARG A 187 -21.45 -3.41 -20.59
C ARG A 187 -22.79 -2.74 -20.92
N ALA A 188 -23.46 -2.20 -19.91
CA ALA A 188 -24.68 -1.45 -20.06
C ALA A 188 -24.39 0.03 -20.22
#